data_7e25cbf45f1e673d106c9ac42fe8d04e
#
_entry.id   7e25cbf45f1e673d106c9ac42fe8d04e
#
_cell.length_a   1.000
_cell.length_b   1.000
_cell.length_c   1.000
_cell.angle_alpha   90.00
_cell.angle_beta   90.00
_cell.angle_gamma   90.00
#
_symmetry.space_group_name_H-M   'P 1'
#
loop_
_entity.id
_entity.type
_entity.pdbx_description
1 polymer ?
#
loop_
_entity_poly.entity_id
_entity_poly.type
_entity_poly.pdbx_seq_one_letter_code
_entity_poly.pdbx_strand_id
1 'polypeptide(L)'
;MAENSGGVHCLKYGLTVHNLLCVEMLTVEGERTTLGGGGLDSPGYDLMALVTGSEGLLGIVTEVTVKLLPCPEVARVVMAGFDSVRAAGDAVGAVIAAGIIPAGLEMMDALAIQAAEDFAQAGYPKEAQALLLCELDGTAEEVDQHVEAVTNIFNQHGASSLRVSSDDAERALLWKGRKSAFPAIGRLSADYYCMDGTIPRSQVSHMLEEISKLS
;
A
#
# COMPACT_ATOMS: atom_id res chain seq x y z
N MET A 1 -14.61 4.16 -3.99
CA MET A 1 -15.69 3.23 -3.58
C MET A 1 -16.09 2.29 -4.69
N ALA A 2 -16.34 2.74 -5.90
CA ALA A 2 -16.82 1.90 -7.01
C ALA A 2 -15.94 0.66 -7.26
N GLU A 3 -14.64 0.74 -7.08
CA GLU A 3 -13.67 -0.36 -7.26
C GLU A 3 -13.27 -1.04 -5.95
N ASN A 4 -13.81 -0.63 -4.81
CA ASN A 4 -13.34 -1.04 -3.47
C ASN A 4 -11.83 -0.91 -3.32
N SER A 5 -11.25 0.13 -3.89
CA SER A 5 -9.80 0.28 -3.96
C SER A 5 -9.16 0.20 -2.59
N GLY A 6 -8.07 -0.57 -2.50
CA GLY A 6 -7.08 -0.44 -1.46
C GLY A 6 -6.10 0.67 -1.81
N GLY A 7 -5.15 0.93 -0.96
CA GLY A 7 -4.06 1.84 -1.20
C GLY A 7 -2.86 1.37 -0.41
N VAL A 8 -1.76 2.11 -0.45
CA VAL A 8 -0.53 1.78 0.29
C VAL A 8 -0.78 1.59 1.79
N HIS A 9 -1.87 2.16 2.31
CA HIS A 9 -2.24 2.10 3.73
C HIS A 9 -3.30 1.04 4.07
N CYS A 10 -3.77 0.25 3.10
CA CYS A 10 -4.84 -0.73 3.35
C CYS A 10 -4.42 -1.85 4.30
N LEU A 11 -3.13 -2.12 4.43
CA LEU A 11 -2.61 -3.13 5.35
C LEU A 11 -2.99 -2.83 6.82
N LYS A 12 -2.86 -1.57 7.24
CA LYS A 12 -3.20 -1.12 8.60
C LYS A 12 -4.64 -0.63 8.72
N TYR A 13 -5.12 0.10 7.73
CA TYR A 13 -6.36 0.85 7.82
C TYR A 13 -7.53 0.22 7.06
N GLY A 14 -7.30 -0.89 6.39
CA GLY A 14 -8.33 -1.63 5.66
C GLY A 14 -8.65 -1.07 4.28
N LEU A 15 -9.50 -1.80 3.57
CA LEU A 15 -10.03 -1.40 2.25
C LEU A 15 -11.13 -0.33 2.41
N THR A 16 -11.58 0.21 1.29
CA THR A 16 -12.69 1.18 1.26
C THR A 16 -13.92 0.68 2.00
N VAL A 17 -14.35 -0.55 1.77
CA VAL A 17 -15.54 -1.14 2.42
C VAL A 17 -15.48 -1.12 3.94
N HIS A 18 -14.30 -1.25 4.55
CA HIS A 18 -14.12 -1.24 6.00
C HIS A 18 -14.26 0.16 6.63
N ASN A 19 -14.22 1.20 5.81
CA ASN A 19 -14.23 2.59 6.22
C ASN A 19 -15.52 3.34 5.85
N LEU A 20 -16.47 2.65 5.21
CA LEU A 20 -17.78 3.22 4.85
C LEU A 20 -18.80 2.99 5.99
N LEU A 21 -19.60 4.00 6.27
CA LEU A 21 -20.72 3.95 7.21
C LEU A 21 -22.06 4.07 6.50
N CYS A 22 -22.13 4.91 5.46
CA CYS A 22 -23.36 5.17 4.73
C CYS A 22 -23.05 5.56 3.28
N VAL A 23 -23.95 5.23 2.39
CA VAL A 23 -23.89 5.58 0.97
C VAL A 23 -25.24 6.08 0.50
N GLU A 24 -25.26 7.23 -0.18
CA GLU A 24 -26.39 7.65 -0.99
C GLU A 24 -26.11 7.35 -2.45
N MET A 25 -27.08 6.78 -3.14
CA MET A 25 -26.96 6.43 -4.55
C MET A 25 -28.26 6.62 -5.32
N LEU A 26 -28.14 6.74 -6.62
CA LEU A 26 -29.23 6.69 -7.58
C LEU A 26 -29.27 5.28 -8.20
N THR A 27 -30.45 4.66 -8.16
CA THR A 27 -30.69 3.37 -8.85
C THR A 27 -30.86 3.57 -10.36
N VAL A 28 -30.96 2.48 -11.09
CA VAL A 28 -31.22 2.52 -12.54
C VAL A 28 -32.59 3.12 -12.87
N GLU A 29 -33.54 3.06 -11.95
CA GLU A 29 -34.87 3.69 -12.05
C GLU A 29 -34.83 5.19 -11.75
N GLY A 30 -33.68 5.75 -11.34
CA GLY A 30 -33.53 7.15 -10.97
C GLY A 30 -33.99 7.45 -9.54
N GLU A 31 -34.22 6.43 -8.75
CA GLU A 31 -34.62 6.60 -7.35
C GLU A 31 -33.39 6.82 -6.45
N ARG A 32 -33.50 7.75 -5.51
CA ARG A 32 -32.51 7.93 -4.45
C ARG A 32 -32.72 6.87 -3.38
N THR A 33 -31.64 6.17 -3.04
CA THR A 33 -31.64 5.22 -1.94
C THR A 33 -30.44 5.45 -1.03
N THR A 34 -30.64 5.18 0.26
CA THR A 34 -29.59 5.28 1.29
C THR A 34 -29.31 3.89 1.83
N LEU A 35 -28.05 3.49 1.82
CA LEU A 35 -27.57 2.23 2.34
C LEU A 35 -26.65 2.47 3.53
N GLY A 36 -26.80 1.67 4.60
CA GLY A 36 -26.06 1.88 5.84
C GLY A 36 -26.69 2.93 6.74
N GLY A 37 -25.92 3.50 7.65
CA GLY A 37 -26.39 4.51 8.62
C GLY A 37 -25.25 5.08 9.44
N GLY A 38 -25.60 5.89 10.46
CA GLY A 38 -24.60 6.46 11.38
C GLY A 38 -24.02 5.46 12.40
N GLY A 39 -24.51 4.23 12.42
CA GLY A 39 -24.00 3.14 13.27
C GLY A 39 -23.11 2.16 12.50
N LEU A 40 -22.45 1.27 13.24
CA LEU A 40 -21.58 0.25 12.67
C LEU A 40 -22.33 -0.98 12.14
N ASP A 41 -23.62 -1.05 12.39
CA ASP A 41 -24.50 -2.12 11.94
C ASP A 41 -25.76 -1.56 11.30
N SER A 42 -26.34 -2.32 10.40
CA SER A 42 -27.65 -2.02 9.79
C SER A 42 -28.50 -3.29 9.76
N PRO A 43 -29.82 -3.19 9.90
CA PRO A 43 -30.69 -4.36 9.85
C PRO A 43 -30.72 -4.94 8.43
N GLY A 44 -30.73 -6.28 8.34
CA GLY A 44 -30.87 -6.97 7.06
C GLY A 44 -29.55 -7.35 6.42
N TYR A 45 -29.53 -7.44 5.09
CA TYR A 45 -28.34 -7.74 4.33
C TYR A 45 -27.37 -6.54 4.27
N ASP A 46 -26.09 -6.81 4.22
CA ASP A 46 -25.05 -5.79 4.01
C ASP A 46 -25.02 -5.32 2.55
N LEU A 47 -25.96 -4.44 2.22
CA LEU A 47 -26.06 -3.86 0.88
C LEU A 47 -24.93 -2.88 0.58
N MET A 48 -24.27 -2.31 1.61
CA MET A 48 -23.09 -1.48 1.42
C MET A 48 -21.93 -2.28 0.87
N ALA A 49 -21.69 -3.48 1.42
CA ALA A 49 -20.65 -4.39 0.90
C ALA A 49 -20.97 -4.83 -0.54
N LEU A 50 -22.25 -5.04 -0.88
CA LEU A 50 -22.70 -5.38 -2.22
C LEU A 50 -22.39 -4.27 -3.24
N VAL A 51 -22.69 -3.01 -2.87
CA VAL A 51 -22.49 -1.84 -3.77
C VAL A 51 -21.04 -1.41 -3.87
N THR A 52 -20.27 -1.65 -2.80
CA THR A 52 -18.84 -1.35 -2.79
C THR A 52 -18.09 -2.33 -3.72
N GLY A 53 -17.42 -1.79 -4.74
CA GLY A 53 -16.76 -2.61 -5.76
C GLY A 53 -17.69 -3.03 -6.91
N SER A 54 -18.89 -2.48 -7.00
CA SER A 54 -19.84 -2.78 -8.08
C SER A 54 -19.56 -2.06 -9.40
N GLU A 55 -18.55 -1.20 -9.45
CA GLU A 55 -18.09 -0.46 -10.63
C GLU A 55 -19.22 0.31 -11.36
N GLY A 56 -20.22 0.75 -10.60
CA GLY A 56 -21.38 1.49 -11.14
C GLY A 56 -22.48 0.60 -11.72
N LEU A 57 -22.35 -0.73 -11.69
CA LEU A 57 -23.35 -1.65 -12.24
C LEU A 57 -24.67 -1.67 -11.47
N LEU A 58 -24.66 -1.30 -10.19
CA LEU A 58 -25.83 -1.30 -9.33
C LEU A 58 -26.43 0.10 -9.12
N GLY A 59 -25.78 1.14 -9.63
CA GLY A 59 -26.24 2.53 -9.51
C GLY A 59 -25.09 3.52 -9.42
N ILE A 60 -25.42 4.79 -9.31
CA ILE A 60 -24.45 5.89 -9.24
C ILE A 60 -24.38 6.40 -7.80
N VAL A 61 -23.24 6.24 -7.15
CA VAL A 61 -22.98 6.77 -5.81
C VAL A 61 -22.85 8.29 -5.88
N THR A 62 -23.63 9.00 -5.07
CA THR A 62 -23.67 10.47 -5.02
C THR A 62 -23.04 11.03 -3.76
N GLU A 63 -23.11 10.29 -2.64
CA GLU A 63 -22.54 10.70 -1.35
C GLU A 63 -22.06 9.48 -0.58
N VAL A 64 -20.98 9.65 0.19
CA VAL A 64 -20.47 8.64 1.10
C VAL A 64 -20.21 9.24 2.48
N THR A 65 -20.61 8.51 3.52
CA THR A 65 -20.22 8.79 4.91
C THR A 65 -19.15 7.82 5.32
N VAL A 66 -18.01 8.33 5.80
CA VAL A 66 -16.85 7.52 6.14
C VAL A 66 -16.53 7.58 7.64
N LYS A 67 -15.94 6.53 8.15
CA LYS A 67 -15.35 6.49 9.47
C LYS A 67 -14.11 7.38 9.50
N LEU A 68 -14.03 8.27 10.49
CA LEU A 68 -12.82 9.06 10.73
C LEU A 68 -11.88 8.31 11.68
N LEU A 69 -10.60 8.42 11.41
CA LEU A 69 -9.53 7.89 12.24
C LEU A 69 -8.72 9.04 12.84
N PRO A 70 -8.16 8.90 14.07
CA PRO A 70 -7.22 9.86 14.60
C PRO A 70 -6.02 10.02 13.66
N CYS A 71 -5.56 11.25 13.49
CA CYS A 71 -4.31 11.51 12.78
C CYS A 71 -3.15 11.00 13.64
N PRO A 72 -2.23 10.18 13.13
CA PRO A 72 -1.06 9.75 13.88
C PRO A 72 -0.18 10.96 14.26
N GLU A 73 0.46 10.89 15.41
CA GLU A 73 1.35 11.94 15.90
C GLU A 73 2.61 12.04 15.04
N VAL A 74 3.16 10.87 14.66
CA VAL A 74 4.39 10.74 13.89
C VAL A 74 4.22 9.67 12.83
N ALA A 75 4.86 9.89 11.69
CA ALA A 75 5.05 8.87 10.66
C ALA A 75 6.48 8.91 10.13
N ARG A 76 7.11 7.72 9.99
CA ARG A 76 8.46 7.56 9.44
C ARG A 76 8.50 6.43 8.41
N VAL A 77 9.38 6.57 7.43
CA VAL A 77 9.65 5.52 6.44
C VAL A 77 11.03 4.93 6.68
N VAL A 78 11.07 3.61 6.78
CA VAL A 78 12.30 2.83 6.70
C VAL A 78 12.41 2.33 5.26
N MET A 79 13.41 2.83 4.53
CA MET A 79 13.79 2.37 3.20
C MET A 79 14.93 1.38 3.31
N ALA A 80 14.84 0.25 2.61
CA ALA A 80 15.92 -0.73 2.56
C ALA A 80 16.08 -1.31 1.16
N GLY A 81 17.31 -1.34 0.66
CA GLY A 81 17.71 -2.05 -0.55
C GLY A 81 18.15 -3.47 -0.24
N PHE A 82 17.89 -4.40 -1.17
CA PHE A 82 18.27 -5.81 -1.07
C PHE A 82 18.89 -6.29 -2.38
N ASP A 83 19.83 -7.22 -2.27
CA ASP A 83 20.51 -7.81 -3.42
C ASP A 83 19.71 -8.95 -4.06
N SER A 84 18.54 -9.29 -3.51
CA SER A 84 17.59 -10.22 -4.11
C SER A 84 16.13 -9.91 -3.74
N VAL A 85 15.23 -10.14 -4.67
CA VAL A 85 13.77 -10.06 -4.47
C VAL A 85 13.31 -11.01 -3.36
N ARG A 86 13.93 -12.19 -3.26
CA ARG A 86 13.64 -13.18 -2.23
C ARG A 86 13.92 -12.64 -0.83
N ALA A 87 15.12 -12.07 -0.61
CA ALA A 87 15.48 -11.50 0.69
C ALA A 87 14.51 -10.40 1.13
N ALA A 88 14.11 -9.53 0.19
CA ALA A 88 13.10 -8.50 0.45
C ALA A 88 11.74 -9.11 0.83
N GLY A 89 11.26 -10.13 0.08
CA GLY A 89 10.01 -10.81 0.38
C GLY A 89 10.01 -11.53 1.73
N ASP A 90 11.11 -12.17 2.09
CA ASP A 90 11.29 -12.83 3.39
C ASP A 90 11.30 -11.79 4.53
N ALA A 91 11.93 -10.62 4.31
CA ALA A 91 11.91 -9.50 5.25
C ALA A 91 10.48 -8.95 5.47
N VAL A 92 9.67 -8.84 4.42
CA VAL A 92 8.24 -8.47 4.54
C VAL A 92 7.50 -9.46 5.45
N GLY A 93 7.70 -10.77 5.21
CA GLY A 93 7.11 -11.83 6.05
C GLY A 93 7.52 -11.71 7.51
N ALA A 94 8.80 -11.43 7.77
CA ALA A 94 9.35 -11.31 9.11
C ALA A 94 8.81 -10.09 9.87
N VAL A 95 8.61 -8.94 9.22
CA VAL A 95 8.00 -7.76 9.84
C VAL A 95 6.60 -8.09 10.37
N ILE A 96 5.78 -8.74 9.54
CA ILE A 96 4.42 -9.12 9.94
C ILE A 96 4.44 -10.21 11.02
N ALA A 97 5.36 -11.19 10.92
CA ALA A 97 5.52 -12.25 11.94
C ALA A 97 5.96 -11.70 13.30
N ALA A 98 6.67 -10.57 13.33
CA ALA A 98 7.02 -9.86 14.56
C ALA A 98 5.85 -9.09 15.20
N GLY A 99 4.64 -9.16 14.59
CA GLY A 99 3.44 -8.45 15.09
C GLY A 99 3.40 -6.97 14.71
N ILE A 100 4.32 -6.50 13.85
CA ILE A 100 4.34 -5.12 13.39
C ILE A 100 3.43 -5.01 12.17
N ILE A 101 2.44 -4.11 12.24
CA ILE A 101 1.56 -3.79 11.11
C ILE A 101 1.89 -2.38 10.63
N PRO A 102 2.71 -2.24 9.58
CA PRO A 102 3.08 -0.95 9.05
C PRO A 102 1.87 -0.19 8.48
N ALA A 103 1.91 1.13 8.50
CA ALA A 103 0.96 1.98 7.80
C ALA A 103 0.99 1.72 6.29
N GLY A 104 2.18 1.44 5.76
CA GLY A 104 2.39 1.01 4.39
C GLY A 104 3.65 0.15 4.27
N LEU A 105 3.61 -0.87 3.43
CA LEU A 105 4.77 -1.73 3.12
C LEU A 105 4.75 -2.07 1.64
N GLU A 106 5.66 -1.44 0.90
CA GLU A 106 5.71 -1.49 -0.55
C GLU A 106 7.06 -2.00 -1.02
N MET A 107 7.04 -2.75 -2.11
CA MET A 107 8.25 -3.27 -2.75
C MET A 107 8.33 -2.82 -4.21
N MET A 108 9.55 -2.59 -4.68
CA MET A 108 9.89 -2.38 -6.09
C MET A 108 11.05 -3.29 -6.48
N ASP A 109 11.03 -3.80 -7.70
CA ASP A 109 12.13 -4.51 -8.31
C ASP A 109 13.17 -3.55 -8.93
N ALA A 110 14.26 -4.08 -9.46
CA ALA A 110 15.35 -3.29 -10.02
C ALA A 110 14.91 -2.34 -11.15
N LEU A 111 14.02 -2.79 -12.04
CA LEU A 111 13.54 -1.96 -13.14
C LEU A 111 12.66 -0.81 -12.65
N ALA A 112 11.77 -1.10 -11.72
CA ALA A 112 10.92 -0.08 -11.10
C ALA A 112 11.73 0.93 -10.27
N ILE A 113 12.79 0.47 -9.55
CA ILE A 113 13.72 1.34 -8.81
C ILE A 113 14.39 2.32 -9.76
N GLN A 114 14.99 1.82 -10.86
CA GLN A 114 15.67 2.67 -11.85
C GLN A 114 14.73 3.69 -12.48
N ALA A 115 13.55 3.23 -12.94
CA ALA A 115 12.55 4.11 -13.55
C ALA A 115 12.07 5.20 -12.57
N ALA A 116 11.74 4.82 -11.34
CA ALA A 116 11.27 5.74 -10.31
C ALA A 116 12.36 6.74 -9.91
N GLU A 117 13.62 6.30 -9.78
CA GLU A 117 14.73 7.18 -9.41
C GLU A 117 15.05 8.18 -10.54
N ASP A 118 15.08 7.74 -11.79
CA ASP A 118 15.31 8.63 -12.95
C ASP A 118 14.19 9.66 -13.10
N PHE A 119 12.99 9.34 -12.63
CA PHE A 119 11.84 10.25 -12.69
C PHE A 119 11.77 11.22 -11.50
N ALA A 120 11.92 10.73 -10.28
CA ALA A 120 11.61 11.44 -9.04
C ALA A 120 12.83 11.89 -8.24
N GLN A 121 14.01 11.28 -8.49
CA GLN A 121 15.27 11.56 -7.78
C GLN A 121 15.08 11.47 -6.24
N ALA A 122 14.48 10.37 -5.80
CA ALA A 122 14.17 10.13 -4.39
C ALA A 122 15.37 9.65 -3.56
N GLY A 123 16.50 9.34 -4.21
CA GLY A 123 17.71 8.80 -3.60
C GLY A 123 17.60 7.29 -3.37
N TYR A 124 16.94 6.57 -4.26
CA TYR A 124 16.85 5.12 -4.22
C TYR A 124 18.17 4.45 -4.64
N PRO A 125 18.55 3.32 -4.02
CA PRO A 125 19.75 2.56 -4.38
C PRO A 125 19.55 1.85 -5.73
N LYS A 126 20.05 2.41 -6.83
CA LYS A 126 19.89 1.87 -8.20
C LYS A 126 20.49 0.50 -8.40
N GLU A 127 21.47 0.12 -7.57
CA GLU A 127 22.13 -1.18 -7.63
C GLU A 127 21.29 -2.30 -6.98
N ALA A 128 20.30 -1.96 -6.15
CA ALA A 128 19.49 -2.95 -5.45
C ALA A 128 18.63 -3.76 -6.43
N GLN A 129 18.46 -5.03 -6.16
CA GLN A 129 17.53 -5.91 -6.90
C GLN A 129 16.10 -5.78 -6.41
N ALA A 130 15.92 -5.34 -5.17
CA ALA A 130 14.63 -4.98 -4.60
C ALA A 130 14.77 -3.85 -3.59
N LEU A 131 13.75 -3.02 -3.49
CA LEU A 131 13.63 -1.94 -2.52
C LEU A 131 12.36 -2.13 -1.70
N LEU A 132 12.46 -2.02 -0.39
CA LEU A 132 11.31 -1.92 0.51
C LEU A 132 11.15 -0.51 1.04
N LEU A 133 9.91 -0.02 1.07
CA LEU A 133 9.49 1.16 1.81
C LEU A 133 8.49 0.71 2.88
N CYS A 134 8.88 0.83 4.14
CA CYS A 134 8.06 0.48 5.29
C CYS A 134 7.70 1.76 6.05
N GLU A 135 6.45 2.19 5.97
CA GLU A 135 5.94 3.35 6.74
C GLU A 135 5.37 2.89 8.06
N LEU A 136 5.83 3.52 9.12
CA LEU A 136 5.42 3.29 10.50
C LEU A 136 4.80 4.58 11.04
N ASP A 137 3.60 4.49 11.59
CA ASP A 137 2.87 5.62 12.13
C ASP A 137 2.19 5.27 13.45
N GLY A 138 2.01 6.27 14.31
CA GLY A 138 1.42 6.10 15.64
C GLY A 138 1.86 7.19 16.60
N THR A 139 2.02 6.84 17.88
CA THR A 139 2.68 7.69 18.87
C THR A 139 4.20 7.72 18.62
N ALA A 140 4.87 8.73 19.11
CA ALA A 140 6.33 8.85 18.92
C ALA A 140 7.09 7.62 19.48
N GLU A 141 6.68 7.12 20.65
CA GLU A 141 7.32 5.97 21.29
C GLU A 141 7.11 4.68 20.49
N GLU A 142 5.89 4.43 20.00
CA GLU A 142 5.59 3.25 19.15
C GLU A 142 6.40 3.29 17.87
N VAL A 143 6.45 4.45 17.22
CA VAL A 143 7.17 4.60 15.94
C VAL A 143 8.68 4.38 16.15
N ASP A 144 9.28 4.94 17.21
CA ASP A 144 10.70 4.73 17.51
C ASP A 144 11.03 3.25 17.75
N GLN A 145 10.19 2.54 18.53
CA GLN A 145 10.35 1.10 18.79
C GLN A 145 10.21 0.27 17.51
N HIS A 146 9.19 0.58 16.70
CA HIS A 146 8.96 -0.14 15.45
C HIS A 146 10.05 0.14 14.41
N VAL A 147 10.57 1.37 14.32
CA VAL A 147 11.71 1.72 13.43
C VAL A 147 12.93 0.90 13.80
N GLU A 148 13.28 0.79 15.09
CA GLU A 148 14.38 -0.03 15.55
C GLU A 148 14.17 -1.52 15.20
N ALA A 149 12.98 -2.05 15.50
CA ALA A 149 12.65 -3.44 15.23
C ALA A 149 12.68 -3.77 13.73
N VAL A 150 12.07 -2.94 12.86
CA VAL A 150 12.08 -3.12 11.41
C VAL A 150 13.48 -3.00 10.84
N THR A 151 14.27 -2.04 11.31
CA THR A 151 15.69 -1.88 10.92
C THR A 151 16.49 -3.14 11.23
N ASN A 152 16.32 -3.71 12.43
CA ASN A 152 16.97 -4.95 12.83
C ASN A 152 16.53 -6.14 11.97
N ILE A 153 15.22 -6.26 11.68
CA ILE A 153 14.68 -7.31 10.79
C ILE A 153 15.28 -7.19 9.39
N PHE A 154 15.29 -5.98 8.81
CA PHE A 154 15.86 -5.78 7.48
C PHE A 154 17.35 -6.12 7.41
N ASN A 155 18.13 -5.74 8.41
CA ASN A 155 19.52 -6.11 8.51
C ASN A 155 19.75 -7.63 8.63
N GLN A 156 18.92 -8.32 9.43
CA GLN A 156 18.98 -9.80 9.57
C GLN A 156 18.66 -10.53 8.27
N HIS A 157 17.82 -9.90 7.40
CA HIS A 157 17.48 -10.42 6.08
C HIS A 157 18.37 -9.92 4.96
N GLY A 158 19.52 -9.30 5.29
CA GLY A 158 20.56 -8.96 4.31
C GLY A 158 20.28 -7.68 3.54
N ALA A 159 19.68 -6.67 4.18
CA ALA A 159 19.58 -5.35 3.57
C ALA A 159 20.98 -4.81 3.24
N SER A 160 21.22 -4.46 1.96
CA SER A 160 22.49 -3.91 1.47
C SER A 160 22.58 -2.39 1.69
N SER A 161 21.46 -1.73 1.87
CA SER A 161 21.37 -0.32 2.25
C SER A 161 20.14 -0.10 3.11
N LEU A 162 20.23 0.88 4.03
CA LEU A 162 19.14 1.22 4.92
C LEU A 162 19.13 2.73 5.20
N ARG A 163 17.94 3.34 5.16
CA ARG A 163 17.73 4.75 5.46
C ARG A 163 16.38 4.95 6.14
N VAL A 164 16.37 5.72 7.22
CA VAL A 164 15.15 6.13 7.92
C VAL A 164 14.90 7.59 7.62
N SER A 165 13.68 7.95 7.23
CA SER A 165 13.35 9.35 6.97
C SER A 165 13.55 10.20 8.23
N SER A 166 14.26 11.32 8.08
CA SER A 166 14.58 12.25 9.15
C SER A 166 13.41 13.18 9.48
N ASP A 167 12.58 13.48 8.48
CA ASP A 167 11.46 14.40 8.57
C ASP A 167 10.35 14.06 7.56
N ASP A 168 9.27 14.83 7.59
CA ASP A 168 8.13 14.68 6.68
C ASP A 168 8.46 14.99 5.22
N ALA A 169 9.40 15.87 4.96
CA ALA A 169 9.80 16.20 3.58
C ALA A 169 10.54 15.03 2.93
N GLU A 170 11.43 14.39 3.67
CA GLU A 170 12.13 13.19 3.23
C GLU A 170 11.17 12.01 3.08
N ARG A 171 10.26 11.80 4.04
CA ARG A 171 9.19 10.81 3.95
C ARG A 171 8.36 10.99 2.67
N ALA A 172 7.91 12.22 2.42
CA ALA A 172 7.13 12.55 1.23
C ALA A 172 7.92 12.33 -0.07
N LEU A 173 9.23 12.61 -0.08
CA LEU A 173 10.11 12.38 -1.24
C LEU A 173 10.24 10.88 -1.56
N LEU A 174 10.45 10.03 -0.54
CA LEU A 174 10.49 8.58 -0.71
C LEU A 174 9.18 8.05 -1.28
N TRP A 175 8.03 8.47 -0.75
CA TRP A 175 6.73 8.09 -1.30
C TRP A 175 6.46 8.65 -2.70
N LYS A 176 6.95 9.85 -3.00
CA LYS A 176 6.84 10.44 -4.35
C LYS A 176 7.50 9.53 -5.38
N GLY A 177 8.69 9.00 -5.10
CA GLY A 177 9.36 8.04 -5.97
C GLY A 177 8.47 6.83 -6.27
N ARG A 178 7.96 6.17 -5.24
CA ARG A 178 7.08 4.98 -5.40
C ARG A 178 5.78 5.30 -6.16
N LYS A 179 5.12 6.39 -5.82
CA LYS A 179 3.88 6.84 -6.49
C LYS A 179 4.10 7.24 -7.94
N SER A 180 5.33 7.55 -8.31
CA SER A 180 5.71 7.92 -9.69
C SER A 180 6.02 6.70 -10.57
N ALA A 181 5.93 5.47 -10.07
CA ALA A 181 6.30 4.26 -10.83
C ALA A 181 5.53 4.16 -12.16
N PHE A 182 4.22 4.36 -12.18
CA PHE A 182 3.43 4.33 -13.40
C PHE A 182 3.85 5.37 -14.45
N PRO A 183 3.89 6.70 -14.14
CA PRO A 183 4.37 7.68 -15.10
C PRO A 183 5.84 7.49 -15.46
N ALA A 184 6.67 6.92 -14.60
CA ALA A 184 8.06 6.60 -14.87
C ALA A 184 8.20 5.50 -15.93
N ILE A 185 7.41 4.41 -15.80
CA ILE A 185 7.38 3.31 -16.77
C ILE A 185 6.91 3.82 -18.15
N GLY A 186 5.96 4.75 -18.19
CA GLY A 186 5.49 5.37 -19.44
C GLY A 186 6.58 6.14 -20.21
N ARG A 187 7.72 6.44 -19.59
CA ARG A 187 8.90 6.97 -20.29
C ARG A 187 9.78 5.88 -20.92
N LEU A 188 9.69 4.66 -20.42
CA LEU A 188 10.44 3.52 -20.94
C LEU A 188 9.73 2.86 -22.12
N SER A 189 8.39 2.80 -22.06
CA SER A 189 7.55 2.23 -23.11
C SER A 189 6.27 3.05 -23.26
N ALA A 190 5.91 3.36 -24.51
CA ALA A 190 4.66 4.09 -24.80
C ALA A 190 3.42 3.24 -24.46
N ASP A 191 3.54 1.93 -24.60
CA ASP A 191 2.47 0.97 -24.31
C ASP A 191 2.97 -0.02 -23.24
N TYR A 192 2.14 -0.24 -22.22
CA TYR A 192 2.38 -1.27 -21.20
C TYR A 192 1.06 -1.90 -20.76
N TYR A 193 1.14 -3.13 -20.31
CA TYR A 193 0.00 -3.86 -19.76
C TYR A 193 0.19 -4.02 -18.26
N CYS A 194 -0.74 -3.49 -17.47
CA CYS A 194 -0.74 -3.63 -16.02
C CYS A 194 -1.59 -4.84 -15.63
N MET A 195 -1.02 -5.72 -14.83
CA MET A 195 -1.72 -6.86 -14.26
C MET A 195 -1.64 -6.80 -12.74
N ASP A 196 -2.78 -7.00 -12.08
CA ASP A 196 -2.87 -7.15 -10.64
C ASP A 196 -3.11 -8.60 -10.26
N GLY A 197 -2.51 -9.01 -9.14
CA GLY A 197 -2.71 -10.33 -8.57
C GLY A 197 -2.64 -10.28 -7.04
N THR A 198 -3.39 -11.17 -6.39
CA THR A 198 -3.34 -11.34 -4.95
C THR A 198 -2.68 -12.67 -4.61
N ILE A 199 -1.66 -12.62 -3.75
CA ILE A 199 -0.84 -13.76 -3.37
C ILE A 199 -0.87 -13.96 -1.86
N PRO A 200 -0.98 -15.19 -1.32
CA PRO A 200 -0.74 -15.45 0.09
C PRO A 200 0.66 -14.95 0.50
N ARG A 201 0.77 -14.26 1.64
CA ARG A 201 2.04 -13.67 2.10
C ARG A 201 3.20 -14.66 2.16
N SER A 202 2.93 -15.91 2.54
CA SER A 202 3.92 -16.98 2.56
C SER A 202 4.45 -17.39 1.18
N GLN A 203 3.82 -16.96 0.10
CA GLN A 203 4.20 -17.28 -1.28
C GLN A 203 4.77 -16.08 -2.04
N VAL A 204 4.88 -14.91 -1.41
CA VAL A 204 5.31 -13.66 -2.09
C VAL A 204 6.69 -13.84 -2.71
N SER A 205 7.70 -14.28 -1.95
CA SER A 205 9.07 -14.48 -2.45
C SER A 205 9.11 -15.45 -3.63
N HIS A 206 8.40 -16.57 -3.52
CA HIS A 206 8.35 -17.58 -4.59
C HIS A 206 7.69 -17.04 -5.85
N MET A 207 6.53 -16.38 -5.73
CA MET A 207 5.81 -15.84 -6.88
C MET A 207 6.58 -14.73 -7.60
N LEU A 208 7.28 -13.88 -6.86
CA LEU A 208 8.10 -12.84 -7.46
C LEU A 208 9.29 -13.41 -8.24
N GLU A 209 9.91 -14.50 -7.74
CA GLU A 209 10.93 -15.23 -8.48
C GLU A 209 10.38 -15.86 -9.77
N GLU A 210 9.16 -16.43 -9.72
CA GLU A 210 8.52 -17.02 -10.92
C GLU A 210 8.14 -15.94 -11.93
N ILE A 211 7.61 -14.80 -11.50
CA ILE A 211 7.32 -13.65 -12.38
C ILE A 211 8.61 -13.17 -13.07
N SER A 212 9.72 -13.03 -12.33
CA SER A 212 11.02 -12.62 -12.90
C SER A 212 11.59 -13.60 -13.93
N LYS A 213 11.17 -14.88 -13.91
CA LYS A 213 11.59 -15.86 -14.92
C LYS A 213 10.76 -15.79 -16.21
N LEU A 214 9.56 -15.21 -16.13
CA LEU A 214 8.62 -15.11 -17.24
C LEU A 214 8.72 -13.78 -17.98
N SER A 215 9.26 -12.77 -17.36
CA SER A 215 9.48 -11.42 -17.90
C SER A 215 10.90 -11.26 -18.44
#